data_adb8657720e63739c635895087f9822f
#
_entry.id   adb8657720e63739c635895087f9822f
#
_cell.length_a   1.000
_cell.length_b   1.000
_cell.length_c   1.000
_cell.angle_alpha   90.00
_cell.angle_beta   90.00
_cell.angle_gamma   90.00
#
_symmetry.space_group_name_H-M   'P 1'
#
loop_
_entity.id
_entity.type
_entity.pdbx_description
1 polymer ?
#
loop_
_entity_poly.entity_id
_entity_poly.type
_entity_poly.pdbx_seq_one_letter_code
_entity_poly.pdbx_strand_id
1 'polypeptide(L)'
;MAKKVEGYIKLQIPAGKATPAPPVGPALGQHGVNIVQFTKELNARTADQGDMIIPVVITVYQDRSFSFITKTPPAAMLLKKACKIESGSANSKKQKVATISRAEVQKIAELKMPDLNAASIDAAISMIAGTARSMGITVED
;
A
#
# COMPACT_ATOMS: atom_id res chain seq x y z
N MET A 1 9.98 3.12 29.26
CA MET A 1 9.32 1.82 29.35
C MET A 1 8.50 1.55 28.09
N ALA A 2 8.51 0.32 27.64
CA ALA A 2 7.70 -0.05 26.48
C ALA A 2 6.21 0.01 26.84
N LYS A 3 5.43 0.69 26.02
CA LYS A 3 3.98 0.75 26.20
C LYS A 3 3.37 -0.57 25.77
N LYS A 4 2.34 -0.99 26.48
CA LYS A 4 1.64 -2.22 26.13
C LYS A 4 0.72 -1.98 24.93
N VAL A 5 0.83 -2.82 23.92
CA VAL A 5 0.04 -2.72 22.70
C VAL A 5 -1.37 -3.24 22.95
N GLU A 6 -2.37 -2.44 22.61
CA GLU A 6 -3.78 -2.85 22.68
C GLU A 6 -4.20 -3.52 21.39
N GLY A 7 -3.75 -3.00 20.24
CA GLY A 7 -4.08 -3.59 18.96
C GLY A 7 -3.40 -2.92 17.79
N TYR A 8 -3.64 -3.48 16.61
CA TYR A 8 -3.12 -2.97 15.36
C TYR A 8 -4.26 -2.64 14.42
N ILE A 9 -4.11 -1.55 13.66
CA ILE A 9 -5.07 -1.16 12.63
C ILE A 9 -4.31 -1.06 11.32
N LYS A 10 -4.82 -1.69 10.28
CA LYS A 10 -4.24 -1.65 8.95
C LYS A 10 -5.20 -0.95 8.00
N LEU A 11 -4.73 0.12 7.36
CA LEU A 11 -5.54 0.93 6.44
C LEU A 11 -4.76 1.22 5.17
N GLN A 12 -5.49 1.50 4.10
CA GLN A 12 -4.94 2.04 2.86
C GLN A 12 -5.55 3.41 2.64
N ILE A 13 -4.72 4.43 2.58
CA ILE A 13 -5.16 5.82 2.54
C ILE A 13 -4.43 6.54 1.40
N PRO A 14 -5.14 7.36 0.59
CA PRO A 14 -4.48 8.20 -0.41
C PRO A 14 -3.47 9.14 0.25
N ALA A 15 -2.27 9.23 -0.32
CA ALA A 15 -1.21 10.08 0.23
C ALA A 15 -1.64 11.54 0.28
N GLY A 16 -1.42 12.18 1.41
CA GLY A 16 -1.75 13.59 1.62
C GLY A 16 -3.24 13.91 1.69
N LYS A 17 -4.11 12.89 1.63
CA LYS A 17 -5.57 13.07 1.58
C LYS A 17 -6.31 12.33 2.69
N ALA A 18 -5.63 12.02 3.79
CA ALA A 18 -6.28 11.39 4.93
C ALA A 18 -7.29 12.36 5.56
N THR A 19 -8.49 11.85 5.83
CA THR A 19 -9.58 12.62 6.43
C THR A 19 -10.21 11.81 7.59
N PRO A 20 -10.90 12.47 8.53
CA PRO A 20 -11.64 11.77 9.57
C PRO A 20 -12.83 10.96 9.07
N ALA A 21 -13.18 11.11 7.79
CA ALA A 21 -14.27 10.37 7.17
C ALA A 21 -13.95 8.87 7.05
N PRO A 22 -14.96 7.99 6.88
CA PRO A 22 -14.70 6.57 6.65
C PRO A 22 -13.71 6.34 5.51
N PRO A 23 -12.83 5.32 5.58
CA PRO A 23 -12.76 4.29 6.61
C PRO A 23 -11.91 4.64 7.85
N VAL A 24 -11.24 5.79 7.85
CA VAL A 24 -10.27 6.18 8.90
C VAL A 24 -10.95 6.43 10.24
N GLY A 25 -12.00 7.24 10.24
CA GLY A 25 -12.71 7.63 11.46
C GLY A 25 -13.21 6.45 12.29
N PRO A 26 -14.05 5.57 11.72
CA PRO A 26 -14.57 4.42 12.46
C PRO A 26 -13.48 3.47 12.94
N ALA A 27 -12.45 3.22 12.14
CA ALA A 27 -11.37 2.31 12.52
C ALA A 27 -10.59 2.82 13.74
N LEU A 28 -10.26 4.10 13.74
CA LEU A 28 -9.53 4.73 14.85
C LEU A 28 -10.43 5.00 16.05
N GLY A 29 -11.68 5.37 15.80
CA GLY A 29 -12.64 5.69 16.87
C GLY A 29 -12.92 4.51 17.79
N GLN A 30 -12.96 3.29 17.26
CA GLN A 30 -13.15 2.08 18.04
C GLN A 30 -12.05 1.87 19.09
N HIS A 31 -10.86 2.39 18.81
CA HIS A 31 -9.71 2.25 19.70
C HIS A 31 -9.45 3.51 20.54
N GLY A 32 -10.29 4.53 20.40
CA GLY A 32 -10.16 5.76 21.15
C GLY A 32 -8.96 6.62 20.78
N VAL A 33 -8.46 6.46 19.57
CA VAL A 33 -7.30 7.21 19.04
C VAL A 33 -7.75 8.60 18.57
N ASN A 34 -6.87 9.60 18.74
CA ASN A 34 -7.13 10.96 18.23
C ASN A 34 -7.03 10.99 16.72
N ILE A 35 -8.17 10.98 16.05
CA ILE A 35 -8.29 10.90 14.59
C ILE A 35 -7.68 12.14 13.92
N VAL A 36 -7.91 13.32 14.46
CA VAL A 36 -7.43 14.58 13.89
C VAL A 36 -5.89 14.62 13.89
N GLN A 37 -5.29 14.25 15.01
CA GLN A 37 -3.83 14.20 15.13
C GLN A 37 -3.24 13.19 14.14
N PHE A 38 -3.83 12.02 14.05
CA PHE A 38 -3.39 10.97 13.13
C PHE A 38 -3.44 11.45 11.68
N THR A 39 -4.57 12.00 11.23
CA THR A 39 -4.71 12.46 9.86
C THR A 39 -3.72 13.57 9.53
N LYS A 40 -3.49 14.48 10.47
CA LYS A 40 -2.53 15.58 10.29
C LYS A 40 -1.10 15.07 10.12
N GLU A 41 -0.67 14.15 11.00
CA GLU A 41 0.66 13.56 10.93
C GLU A 41 0.84 12.73 9.67
N LEU A 42 -0.16 11.93 9.31
CA LEU A 42 -0.12 11.09 8.12
C LEU A 42 -0.01 11.94 6.85
N ASN A 43 -0.82 12.99 6.74
CA ASN A 43 -0.77 13.88 5.60
C ASN A 43 0.60 14.56 5.47
N ALA A 44 1.19 14.97 6.59
CA ALA A 44 2.53 15.57 6.58
C ALA A 44 3.59 14.58 6.10
N ARG A 45 3.52 13.31 6.51
CA ARG A 45 4.48 12.28 6.10
C ARG A 45 4.31 11.80 4.67
N THR A 46 3.09 11.85 4.14
CA THR A 46 2.78 11.31 2.81
C THR A 46 2.59 12.36 1.73
N ALA A 47 2.77 13.64 2.06
CA ALA A 47 2.59 14.74 1.12
C ALA A 47 3.43 14.58 -0.16
N ASP A 48 4.63 14.03 -0.02
CA ASP A 48 5.58 13.84 -1.13
C ASP A 48 5.20 12.68 -2.06
N GLN A 49 4.25 11.85 -1.67
CA GLN A 49 3.93 10.62 -2.38
C GLN A 49 2.87 10.82 -3.49
N GLY A 50 2.33 12.01 -3.61
CA GLY A 50 1.38 12.36 -4.66
C GLY A 50 0.06 11.62 -4.56
N ASP A 51 -0.39 11.04 -5.67
CA ASP A 51 -1.69 10.37 -5.75
C ASP A 51 -1.63 8.86 -5.43
N MET A 52 -0.56 8.42 -4.79
CA MET A 52 -0.41 7.01 -4.47
C MET A 52 -1.23 6.62 -3.24
N ILE A 53 -1.79 5.41 -3.25
CA ILE A 53 -2.41 4.84 -2.07
C ILE A 53 -1.31 4.25 -1.19
N ILE A 54 -1.28 4.65 0.08
CA ILE A 54 -0.25 4.23 1.02
C ILE A 54 -0.86 3.29 2.06
N PRO A 55 -0.34 2.07 2.20
CA PRO A 55 -0.72 1.20 3.32
C PRO A 55 -0.12 1.74 4.62
N VAL A 56 -0.93 1.82 5.65
CA VAL A 56 -0.53 2.31 6.96
C VAL A 56 -0.83 1.23 8.00
N VAL A 57 0.13 0.93 8.84
CA VAL A 57 -0.06 0.05 10.00
C VAL A 57 0.04 0.92 11.25
N ILE A 58 -1.06 1.00 11.99
CA ILE A 58 -1.17 1.81 13.21
C ILE A 58 -1.11 0.88 14.41
N THR A 59 -0.21 1.17 15.34
CA THR A 59 -0.12 0.45 16.61
C THR A 59 -0.79 1.30 17.68
N VAL A 60 -1.81 0.77 18.34
CA VAL A 60 -2.54 1.45 19.40
C VAL A 60 -2.08 0.90 20.74
N TYR A 61 -1.75 1.79 21.67
CA TYR A 61 -1.29 1.44 23.01
C TYR A 61 -2.40 1.59 24.04
N GLN A 62 -2.21 1.00 25.21
CA GLN A 62 -3.23 1.01 26.28
C GLN A 62 -3.58 2.40 26.80
N ASP A 63 -2.65 3.35 26.72
CA ASP A 63 -2.88 4.73 27.13
C ASP A 63 -3.57 5.58 26.05
N ARG A 64 -4.08 4.92 24.99
CA ARG A 64 -4.73 5.54 23.81
C ARG A 64 -3.78 6.35 22.94
N SER A 65 -2.49 6.28 23.21
CA SER A 65 -1.49 6.80 22.26
C SER A 65 -1.34 5.85 21.07
N PHE A 66 -0.75 6.34 20.00
CA PHE A 66 -0.55 5.54 18.80
C PHE A 66 0.81 5.82 18.18
N SER A 67 1.29 4.86 17.44
CA SER A 67 2.37 5.06 16.48
C SER A 67 1.94 4.43 15.15
N PHE A 68 2.52 4.90 14.06
CA PHE A 68 2.19 4.32 12.77
C PHE A 68 3.41 4.25 11.88
N ILE A 69 3.40 3.29 10.98
CA ILE A 69 4.40 3.17 9.93
C ILE A 69 3.67 3.18 8.59
N THR A 70 4.28 3.83 7.60
CA THR A 70 3.81 3.82 6.23
C THR A 70 4.64 2.81 5.44
N LYS A 71 3.99 2.06 4.59
CA LYS A 71 4.66 1.10 3.71
C LYS A 71 4.68 1.64 2.29
N THR A 72 5.42 0.98 1.40
CA THR A 72 5.38 1.31 -0.02
C THR A 72 4.00 1.07 -0.60
N PRO A 73 3.60 1.77 -1.68
CA PRO A 73 2.28 1.55 -2.29
C PRO A 73 2.07 0.08 -2.65
N PRO A 74 0.81 -0.41 -2.64
CA PRO A 74 0.55 -1.79 -3.03
C PRO A 74 1.04 -2.08 -4.44
N ALA A 75 1.54 -3.30 -4.68
CA ALA A 75 2.06 -3.72 -5.98
C ALA A 75 1.02 -3.50 -7.10
N ALA A 76 -0.26 -3.79 -6.80
CA ALA A 76 -1.33 -3.59 -7.75
C ALA A 76 -1.46 -2.13 -8.21
N MET A 77 -1.30 -1.18 -7.29
CA MET A 77 -1.36 0.25 -7.61
C MET A 77 -0.17 0.68 -8.48
N LEU A 78 1.02 0.18 -8.15
CA LEU A 78 2.23 0.46 -8.94
C LEU A 78 2.11 -0.10 -10.36
N LEU A 79 1.57 -1.30 -10.50
CA LEU A 79 1.33 -1.92 -11.79
C LEU A 79 0.31 -1.14 -12.63
N LYS A 80 -0.79 -0.71 -12.03
CA LYS A 80 -1.78 0.12 -12.70
C LYS A 80 -1.17 1.42 -13.21
N LYS A 81 -0.36 2.07 -12.40
CA LYS A 81 0.30 3.32 -12.77
C LYS A 81 1.29 3.10 -13.90
N ALA A 82 2.09 2.03 -13.84
CA ALA A 82 3.06 1.70 -14.89
C ALA A 82 2.38 1.38 -16.23
N CYS A 83 1.24 0.70 -16.18
CA CYS A 83 0.47 0.34 -17.38
C CYS A 83 -0.52 1.41 -17.81
N LYS A 84 -0.68 2.48 -17.01
CA LYS A 84 -1.63 3.60 -17.27
C LYS A 84 -3.07 3.11 -17.38
N ILE A 85 -3.46 2.18 -16.51
CA ILE A 85 -4.84 1.65 -16.44
C ILE A 85 -5.47 2.01 -15.11
N GLU A 86 -6.79 2.14 -15.09
CA GLU A 86 -7.53 2.50 -13.88
C GLU A 86 -7.88 1.29 -13.03
N SER A 87 -8.12 0.15 -13.67
CA SER A 87 -8.47 -1.08 -12.97
C SER A 87 -7.90 -2.29 -13.67
N GLY A 88 -7.74 -3.37 -12.92
CA GLY A 88 -7.35 -4.66 -13.47
C GLY A 88 -8.52 -5.36 -14.17
N SER A 89 -8.24 -6.53 -14.75
CA SER A 89 -9.23 -7.33 -15.44
C SER A 89 -10.20 -8.00 -14.44
N ALA A 90 -11.47 -8.00 -14.78
CA ALA A 90 -12.47 -8.78 -14.04
C ALA A 90 -12.27 -10.30 -14.23
N ASN A 91 -11.69 -10.69 -15.35
CA ASN A 91 -11.36 -12.09 -15.63
C ASN A 91 -9.94 -12.17 -16.26
N SER A 92 -8.94 -12.20 -15.39
CA SER A 92 -7.53 -12.17 -15.78
C SER A 92 -7.09 -13.34 -16.66
N LYS A 93 -7.78 -14.45 -16.56
CA LYS A 93 -7.49 -15.65 -17.36
C LYS A 93 -7.90 -15.48 -18.83
N LYS A 94 -9.03 -14.83 -19.07
CA LYS A 94 -9.61 -14.67 -20.41
C LYS A 94 -9.36 -13.29 -21.02
N GLN A 95 -9.32 -12.25 -20.19
CA GLN A 95 -9.17 -10.88 -20.66
C GLN A 95 -7.87 -10.26 -20.14
N LYS A 96 -6.98 -9.91 -21.05
CA LYS A 96 -5.76 -9.18 -20.74
C LYS A 96 -6.00 -7.69 -21.00
N VAL A 97 -5.66 -6.84 -20.03
CA VAL A 97 -5.95 -5.40 -20.10
C VAL A 97 -4.70 -4.57 -20.44
N ALA A 98 -3.51 -5.10 -20.24
CA ALA A 98 -2.27 -4.39 -20.48
C ALA A 98 -1.09 -5.34 -20.61
N THR A 99 0.03 -4.80 -21.06
CA THR A 99 1.31 -5.51 -21.14
C THR A 99 2.37 -4.65 -20.48
N ILE A 100 3.26 -5.27 -19.69
CA ILE A 100 4.35 -4.60 -19.01
C ILE A 100 5.66 -5.32 -19.32
N SER A 101 6.75 -4.56 -19.49
CA SER A 101 8.06 -5.16 -19.70
C SER A 101 8.66 -5.66 -18.39
N ARG A 102 9.52 -6.65 -18.47
CA ARG A 102 10.25 -7.15 -17.30
C ARG A 102 11.10 -6.06 -16.64
N ALA A 103 11.64 -5.13 -17.41
CA ALA A 103 12.42 -4.01 -16.87
C ALA A 103 11.57 -3.13 -15.95
N GLU A 104 10.32 -2.87 -16.31
CA GLU A 104 9.41 -2.09 -15.47
C GLU A 104 8.97 -2.87 -14.22
N VAL A 105 8.74 -4.18 -14.36
CA VAL A 105 8.47 -5.06 -13.21
C VAL A 105 9.65 -5.04 -12.24
N GLN A 106 10.87 -5.04 -12.76
CA GLN A 106 12.09 -4.94 -11.94
C GLN A 106 12.13 -3.63 -11.16
N LYS A 107 11.80 -2.51 -11.79
CA LYS A 107 11.73 -1.20 -11.09
C LYS A 107 10.72 -1.22 -9.95
N ILE A 108 9.56 -1.81 -10.17
CA ILE A 108 8.54 -1.96 -9.14
C ILE A 108 9.05 -2.85 -8.00
N ALA A 109 9.70 -3.96 -8.35
CA ALA A 109 10.27 -4.88 -7.36
C ALA A 109 11.33 -4.20 -6.50
N GLU A 110 12.21 -3.40 -7.10
CA GLU A 110 13.22 -2.63 -6.37
C GLU A 110 12.60 -1.64 -5.40
N LEU A 111 11.55 -0.95 -5.83
CA LEU A 111 10.82 -0.01 -4.98
C LEU A 111 10.15 -0.71 -3.80
N LYS A 112 9.61 -1.91 -4.01
CA LYS A 112 8.92 -2.71 -2.99
C LYS A 112 9.85 -3.53 -2.10
N MET A 113 11.12 -3.68 -2.47
CA MET A 113 12.06 -4.56 -1.75
C MET A 113 12.05 -4.40 -0.23
N PRO A 114 11.99 -3.17 0.33
CA PRO A 114 11.94 -3.00 1.79
C PRO A 114 10.74 -3.67 2.46
N ASP A 115 9.63 -3.84 1.75
CA ASP A 115 8.40 -4.43 2.28
C ASP A 115 8.18 -5.88 1.85
N LEU A 116 9.05 -6.41 0.98
CA LEU A 116 8.91 -7.76 0.46
C LEU A 116 9.72 -8.77 1.27
N ASN A 117 9.15 -9.96 1.42
CA ASN A 117 9.87 -11.10 1.99
C ASN A 117 10.50 -11.90 0.84
N ALA A 118 11.41 -11.26 0.11
CA ALA A 118 12.09 -11.86 -1.03
C ALA A 118 13.58 -12.00 -0.74
N ALA A 119 14.14 -13.16 -1.06
CA ALA A 119 15.56 -13.45 -0.84
C ALA A 119 16.47 -12.76 -1.85
N SER A 120 15.93 -12.40 -3.03
CA SER A 120 16.69 -11.77 -4.10
C SER A 120 15.76 -10.88 -4.94
N ILE A 121 16.37 -10.05 -5.80
CA ILE A 121 15.59 -9.22 -6.73
C ILE A 121 14.81 -10.08 -7.72
N ASP A 122 15.36 -11.20 -8.15
CA ASP A 122 14.67 -12.13 -9.06
C ASP A 122 13.43 -12.72 -8.41
N ALA A 123 13.49 -13.07 -7.13
CA ALA A 123 12.34 -13.53 -6.37
C ALA A 123 11.28 -12.43 -6.25
N ALA A 124 11.72 -11.19 -6.01
CA ALA A 124 10.82 -10.03 -5.96
C ALA A 124 10.12 -9.79 -7.30
N ILE A 125 10.86 -9.90 -8.41
CA ILE A 125 10.30 -9.79 -9.77
C ILE A 125 9.23 -10.85 -9.99
N SER A 126 9.47 -12.08 -9.55
CA SER A 126 8.49 -13.19 -9.66
C SER A 126 7.21 -12.89 -8.88
N MET A 127 7.33 -12.31 -7.67
CA MET A 127 6.19 -11.92 -6.87
C MET A 127 5.34 -10.85 -7.55
N ILE A 128 5.99 -9.81 -8.07
CA ILE A 128 5.30 -8.72 -8.77
C ILE A 128 4.68 -9.22 -10.08
N ALA A 129 5.38 -10.07 -10.82
CA ALA A 129 4.86 -10.66 -12.05
C ALA A 129 3.60 -11.50 -11.78
N GLY A 130 3.57 -12.24 -10.67
CA GLY A 130 2.40 -12.99 -10.24
C GLY A 130 1.19 -12.09 -9.98
N THR A 131 1.41 -10.97 -9.30
CA THR A 131 0.38 -9.96 -9.08
C THR A 131 -0.13 -9.39 -10.41
N ALA A 132 0.78 -9.08 -11.34
CA ALA A 132 0.42 -8.57 -12.66
C ALA A 132 -0.47 -9.56 -13.42
N ARG A 133 -0.10 -10.84 -13.41
CA ARG A 133 -0.92 -11.88 -14.06
C ARG A 133 -2.32 -11.98 -13.45
N SER A 134 -2.43 -11.85 -12.13
CA SER A 134 -3.73 -11.88 -11.46
C SER A 134 -4.61 -10.68 -11.83
N MET A 135 -4.01 -9.60 -12.30
CA MET A 135 -4.70 -8.39 -12.76
C MET A 135 -5.02 -8.40 -14.25
N GLY A 136 -4.58 -9.42 -14.99
CA GLY A 136 -4.73 -9.47 -16.43
C GLY A 136 -3.67 -8.68 -17.18
N ILE A 137 -2.52 -8.46 -16.56
CA ILE A 137 -1.37 -7.79 -17.18
C ILE A 137 -0.37 -8.85 -17.64
N THR A 138 -0.01 -8.81 -18.92
CA THR A 138 0.98 -9.70 -19.48
C THR A 138 2.38 -9.14 -19.25
N VAL A 139 3.28 -9.98 -18.72
CA VAL A 139 4.68 -9.58 -18.51
C VAL A 139 5.52 -10.08 -19.68
N GLU A 140 6.19 -9.16 -20.35
CA GLU A 140 7.09 -9.46 -21.47
C GLU A 140 8.56 -9.41 -21.02
N ASP A 141 9.35 -10.28 -21.59
CA ASP A 141 10.81 -10.27 -21.35
C ASP A 141 11.53 -9.15 -22.11
#